data_af2107866c3a5cb7cfa3b4f068a703c7
#
_entry.id   af2107866c3a5cb7cfa3b4f068a703c7
#
_cell.length_a   1.000
_cell.length_b   1.000
_cell.length_c   1.000
_cell.angle_alpha   90.00
_cell.angle_beta   90.00
_cell.angle_gamma   90.00
#
_symmetry.space_group_name_H-M   'P 1'
#
loop_
_entity.id
_entity.type
_entity.pdbx_description
1 polymer ?
#
loop_
_entity_poly.entity_id
_entity_poly.type
_entity_poly.pdbx_seq_one_letter_code
_entity_poly.pdbx_strand_id
1 'polypeptide(L)'
;MVNHGNMYGPSFTFLGIPQCDLDIPASFAGADVVIVGAPIDSGTSHRSGAKFGPQAIRGGDYLPHDGSRPHLALRTDGLKDLKVVDAGDLMMPGGDLVASLAVLREATEKISRSGAIPVILGGDHSIASADVAGIANHLGRGKVSMIHFDAHADTGEDQFGALVGHGTPMRRLIEDGYVRGDRFLQLGLRGYWPDHVTLAWMRDQGMRSYEMTEIHHRGLTAVLDESFATLTDGCDGVFLSVDIDVVDPGMAPGTGTPEPGGMTSRELLEAVRRICLELPVVGIDVVEVAPPFDSADITAILANRVVLEALSAIAKRRNGSTYSPTQNILDR
;
A
#
# COMPACT_ATOMS: atom_id res chain seq x y z
N MET A 1 12.09 -17.81 9.77
CA MET A 1 12.86 -16.70 9.17
C MET A 1 13.43 -15.88 10.31
N VAL A 2 14.70 -15.56 10.29
CA VAL A 2 15.29 -14.73 11.36
C VAL A 2 14.95 -13.28 11.04
N ASN A 3 14.16 -12.63 11.90
CA ASN A 3 13.90 -11.20 11.80
C ASN A 3 15.11 -10.45 12.36
N HIS A 4 15.83 -9.73 11.51
CA HIS A 4 17.03 -8.98 11.88
C HIS A 4 16.76 -7.48 12.14
N GLY A 5 15.50 -7.10 12.33
CA GLY A 5 15.11 -5.69 12.41
C GLY A 5 15.11 -5.06 11.02
N ASN A 6 15.71 -3.88 10.87
CA ASN A 6 15.78 -3.21 9.57
C ASN A 6 16.96 -3.77 8.76
N MET A 7 16.69 -4.25 7.54
CA MET A 7 17.70 -4.90 6.70
C MET A 7 18.80 -3.92 6.22
N TYR A 8 18.48 -2.65 6.01
CA TYR A 8 19.38 -1.64 5.44
C TYR A 8 19.59 -0.43 6.34
N GLY A 9 19.66 -0.61 7.65
CA GLY A 9 19.94 0.51 8.55
C GLY A 9 19.77 0.18 10.03
N PRO A 10 19.79 1.21 10.90
CA PRO A 10 19.58 1.01 12.32
C PRO A 10 18.21 0.36 12.57
N SER A 11 18.16 -0.60 13.49
CA SER A 11 16.91 -1.24 13.85
C SER A 11 16.06 -0.32 14.70
N PHE A 12 14.87 0.03 14.21
CA PHE A 12 13.81 0.72 14.93
C PHE A 12 12.46 0.36 14.33
N THR A 13 11.40 0.51 15.10
CA THR A 13 10.03 0.22 14.69
C THR A 13 9.33 1.48 14.16
N PHE A 14 8.23 1.30 13.45
CA PHE A 14 7.40 2.40 12.97
C PHE A 14 6.95 3.28 14.15
N LEU A 15 7.49 4.49 14.22
CA LEU A 15 7.20 5.49 15.24
C LEU A 15 7.26 4.99 16.71
N GLY A 16 8.07 3.95 16.99
CA GLY A 16 8.27 3.47 18.36
C GLY A 16 7.19 2.50 18.88
N ILE A 17 6.34 1.94 18.01
CA ILE A 17 5.40 0.88 18.42
C ILE A 17 6.13 -0.41 18.81
N PRO A 18 5.49 -1.35 19.56
CA PRO A 18 6.12 -2.59 19.97
C PRO A 18 6.58 -3.44 18.77
N GLN A 19 7.75 -4.09 18.94
CA GLN A 19 8.26 -5.05 17.98
C GLN A 19 7.60 -6.41 18.17
N CYS A 20 7.43 -7.16 17.07
CA CYS A 20 7.04 -8.58 17.10
C CYS A 20 7.98 -9.44 16.24
N ASP A 21 7.86 -10.75 16.37
CA ASP A 21 8.57 -11.75 15.59
C ASP A 21 7.55 -12.69 14.92
N LEU A 22 7.55 -12.75 13.59
CA LEU A 22 6.59 -13.58 12.83
C LEU A 22 6.82 -15.09 13.05
N ASP A 23 7.96 -15.52 13.56
CA ASP A 23 8.21 -16.91 13.92
C ASP A 23 7.72 -17.26 15.34
N ILE A 24 7.30 -16.25 16.11
CA ILE A 24 6.75 -16.40 17.46
C ILE A 24 5.28 -15.91 17.45
N PRO A 25 4.28 -16.76 17.14
CA PRO A 25 2.88 -16.33 17.02
C PRO A 25 2.34 -15.59 18.26
N ALA A 26 2.83 -15.93 19.45
CA ALA A 26 2.45 -15.26 20.69
C ALA A 26 2.87 -13.79 20.73
N SER A 27 3.90 -13.37 19.99
CA SER A 27 4.41 -11.99 19.97
C SER A 27 3.46 -11.00 19.29
N PHE A 28 2.59 -11.48 18.39
CA PHE A 28 1.57 -10.65 17.68
C PHE A 28 0.14 -11.19 17.87
N ALA A 29 -0.07 -12.10 18.81
CA ALA A 29 -1.40 -12.64 19.10
C ALA A 29 -2.39 -11.51 19.46
N GLY A 30 -3.53 -11.47 18.78
CA GLY A 30 -4.56 -10.43 18.97
C GLY A 30 -4.11 -9.03 18.53
N ALA A 31 -3.08 -8.90 17.70
CA ALA A 31 -2.78 -7.66 17.01
C ALA A 31 -3.90 -7.35 16.01
N ASP A 32 -4.24 -6.06 15.91
CA ASP A 32 -5.16 -5.55 14.87
C ASP A 32 -4.41 -5.32 13.56
N VAL A 33 -3.14 -4.90 13.67
CA VAL A 33 -2.27 -4.58 12.54
C VAL A 33 -0.87 -5.08 12.81
N VAL A 34 -0.23 -5.67 11.81
CA VAL A 34 1.19 -5.99 11.80
C VAL A 34 1.86 -5.25 10.64
N ILE A 35 2.79 -4.36 10.97
CA ILE A 35 3.63 -3.67 10.00
C ILE A 35 4.82 -4.56 9.66
N VAL A 36 5.19 -4.66 8.38
CA VAL A 36 6.34 -5.43 7.91
C VAL A 36 7.03 -4.73 6.75
N GLY A 37 8.36 -4.71 6.74
CA GLY A 37 9.14 -4.18 5.61
C GLY A 37 9.45 -5.24 4.57
N ALA A 38 9.33 -4.87 3.29
CA ALA A 38 9.69 -5.68 2.13
C ALA A 38 10.78 -4.97 1.29
N PRO A 39 12.06 -4.98 1.74
CA PRO A 39 13.13 -4.16 1.15
C PRO A 39 13.67 -4.77 -0.16
N ILE A 40 12.88 -4.72 -1.22
CA ILE A 40 13.18 -5.22 -2.58
C ILE A 40 13.24 -4.05 -3.55
N ASP A 41 14.20 -4.04 -4.49
CA ASP A 41 14.21 -3.17 -5.66
C ASP A 41 14.78 -3.87 -6.91
N SER A 42 14.79 -5.21 -6.88
CA SER A 42 15.27 -6.02 -8.00
C SER A 42 14.26 -6.17 -9.13
N GLY A 43 13.00 -5.76 -8.93
CA GLY A 43 11.98 -5.67 -9.96
C GLY A 43 11.94 -4.32 -10.69
N THR A 44 12.70 -3.32 -10.25
CA THR A 44 12.69 -1.96 -10.80
C THR A 44 13.24 -1.89 -12.22
N SER A 45 12.55 -1.18 -13.12
CA SER A 45 12.94 -1.04 -14.53
C SER A 45 13.86 0.14 -14.81
N HIS A 46 13.85 1.18 -13.97
CA HIS A 46 14.60 2.43 -14.22
C HIS A 46 15.54 2.78 -13.07
N ARG A 47 15.09 3.44 -12.01
CA ARG A 47 15.98 3.92 -10.93
C ARG A 47 15.76 3.08 -9.66
N SER A 48 16.75 2.27 -9.29
CA SER A 48 16.74 1.50 -8.05
C SER A 48 16.93 2.39 -6.82
N GLY A 49 16.41 1.95 -5.68
CA GLY A 49 16.49 2.67 -4.41
C GLY A 49 15.30 2.39 -3.48
N ALA A 50 14.24 1.79 -4.01
CA ALA A 50 13.02 1.49 -3.26
C ALA A 50 13.26 0.51 -2.10
N LYS A 51 14.29 -0.34 -2.12
CA LYS A 51 14.66 -1.20 -0.99
C LYS A 51 14.99 -0.44 0.30
N PHE A 52 15.31 0.85 0.22
CA PHE A 52 15.52 1.72 1.38
C PHE A 52 14.22 2.36 1.88
N GLY A 53 13.11 2.17 1.16
CA GLY A 53 11.79 2.71 1.49
C GLY A 53 11.28 2.31 2.87
N PRO A 54 11.32 1.03 3.26
CA PRO A 54 10.80 0.60 4.56
C PRO A 54 11.41 1.35 5.74
N GLN A 55 12.72 1.55 5.73
CA GLN A 55 13.40 2.29 6.78
C GLN A 55 13.04 3.78 6.77
N ALA A 56 12.99 4.40 5.58
CA ALA A 56 12.68 5.81 5.44
C ALA A 56 11.24 6.11 5.88
N ILE A 57 10.29 5.24 5.52
CA ILE A 57 8.88 5.36 5.94
C ILE A 57 8.75 5.25 7.46
N ARG A 58 9.45 4.30 8.11
CA ARG A 58 9.43 4.17 9.58
C ARG A 58 9.94 5.42 10.28
N GLY A 59 10.98 6.04 9.75
CA GLY A 59 11.62 7.25 10.29
C GLY A 59 11.01 8.56 9.83
N GLY A 60 10.04 8.55 8.91
CA GLY A 60 9.50 9.73 8.24
C GLY A 60 8.59 10.59 9.13
N ASP A 61 9.06 11.00 10.31
CA ASP A 61 8.32 11.89 11.21
C ASP A 61 9.26 12.87 11.93
N TYR A 62 8.73 14.05 12.27
CA TYR A 62 9.43 15.09 13.03
C TYR A 62 9.03 15.12 14.51
N LEU A 63 8.04 14.33 14.93
CA LEU A 63 7.61 14.18 16.31
C LEU A 63 8.35 13.02 17.01
N PRO A 64 8.40 12.97 18.34
CA PRO A 64 9.03 11.87 19.07
C PRO A 64 8.46 10.52 18.69
N HIS A 65 9.30 9.50 18.54
CA HIS A 65 8.88 8.13 18.25
C HIS A 65 8.45 7.44 19.56
N ASP A 66 7.25 7.77 20.04
CA ASP A 66 6.67 7.36 21.33
C ASP A 66 5.47 6.42 21.18
N GLY A 67 5.21 5.94 19.96
CA GLY A 67 4.11 5.03 19.67
C GLY A 67 2.73 5.70 19.74
N SER A 68 2.64 7.02 19.53
CA SER A 68 1.38 7.78 19.60
C SER A 68 1.32 8.84 18.49
N ARG A 69 0.19 8.89 17.78
CA ARG A 69 -0.08 9.91 16.74
C ARG A 69 -1.56 10.24 16.69
N PRO A 70 -2.05 11.12 17.61
CA PRO A 70 -3.45 11.55 17.58
C PRO A 70 -3.77 12.29 16.28
N HIS A 71 -4.73 11.76 15.53
CA HIS A 71 -5.15 12.37 14.27
C HIS A 71 -6.01 13.61 14.50
N LEU A 72 -5.59 14.74 13.95
CA LEU A 72 -6.24 16.03 14.21
C LEU A 72 -7.72 16.04 13.79
N ALA A 73 -8.05 15.52 12.61
CA ALA A 73 -9.42 15.55 12.08
C ALA A 73 -10.30 14.42 12.64
N LEU A 74 -9.76 13.20 12.74
CA LEU A 74 -10.52 12.01 13.16
C LEU A 74 -10.69 11.90 14.68
N ARG A 75 -9.86 12.58 15.48
CA ARG A 75 -9.85 12.48 16.96
C ARG A 75 -9.66 11.03 17.44
N THR A 76 -8.83 10.28 16.71
CA THR A 76 -8.39 8.93 17.04
C THR A 76 -6.88 8.88 17.00
N ASP A 77 -6.29 7.94 17.72
CA ASP A 77 -4.86 7.63 17.61
C ASP A 77 -4.72 6.19 17.09
N GLY A 78 -4.44 6.05 15.78
CA GLY A 78 -4.35 4.73 15.15
C GLY A 78 -3.29 3.82 15.76
N LEU A 79 -2.28 4.38 16.45
CA LEU A 79 -1.23 3.60 17.13
C LEU A 79 -1.60 3.20 18.57
N LYS A 80 -2.63 3.79 19.17
CA LYS A 80 -3.11 3.52 20.54
C LYS A 80 -4.46 2.83 20.56
N ASP A 81 -5.36 3.24 19.65
CA ASP A 81 -6.73 2.71 19.58
C ASP A 81 -6.78 1.34 18.87
N LEU A 82 -5.70 0.98 18.14
CA LEU A 82 -5.45 -0.35 17.60
C LEU A 82 -4.22 -0.97 18.28
N LYS A 83 -4.21 -2.30 18.39
CA LYS A 83 -3.00 -3.03 18.76
C LYS A 83 -2.12 -3.18 17.51
N VAL A 84 -1.19 -2.23 17.32
CA VAL A 84 -0.25 -2.21 16.20
C VAL A 84 1.10 -2.70 16.66
N VAL A 85 1.72 -3.62 15.90
CA VAL A 85 3.06 -4.13 16.13
C VAL A 85 3.88 -4.10 14.84
N ASP A 86 5.21 -4.04 14.94
CA ASP A 86 6.12 -4.01 13.79
C ASP A 86 7.03 -5.24 13.79
N ALA A 87 7.00 -6.01 12.72
CA ALA A 87 7.82 -7.19 12.54
C ALA A 87 9.25 -6.89 12.02
N GLY A 88 9.57 -5.61 11.77
CA GLY A 88 10.83 -5.24 11.10
C GLY A 88 10.80 -5.59 9.61
N ASP A 89 11.97 -5.74 9.01
CA ASP A 89 12.11 -6.10 7.60
C ASP A 89 12.24 -7.62 7.44
N LEU A 90 11.63 -8.14 6.38
CA LEU A 90 11.83 -9.53 5.95
C LEU A 90 13.24 -9.70 5.37
N MET A 91 13.88 -10.82 5.67
CA MET A 91 15.13 -11.18 5.04
C MET A 91 14.89 -11.64 3.60
N MET A 92 15.22 -10.76 2.66
CA MET A 92 15.04 -11.02 1.23
C MET A 92 16.28 -11.67 0.63
N PRO A 93 16.17 -12.82 -0.04
CA PRO A 93 17.29 -13.42 -0.77
C PRO A 93 17.87 -12.47 -1.81
N GLY A 94 19.15 -12.11 -1.65
CA GLY A 94 19.80 -11.15 -2.53
C GLY A 94 19.88 -11.64 -4.00
N GLY A 95 19.38 -10.83 -4.92
CA GLY A 95 19.43 -11.12 -6.36
C GLY A 95 18.41 -12.16 -6.85
N ASP A 96 17.53 -12.68 -5.99
CA ASP A 96 16.46 -13.61 -6.36
C ASP A 96 15.09 -13.00 -6.03
N LEU A 97 14.51 -12.31 -7.02
CA LEU A 97 13.21 -11.66 -6.87
C LEU A 97 12.10 -12.68 -6.57
N VAL A 98 12.09 -13.82 -7.25
CA VAL A 98 11.04 -14.83 -7.07
C VAL A 98 11.08 -15.45 -5.69
N ALA A 99 12.27 -15.78 -5.18
CA ALA A 99 12.43 -16.28 -3.82
C ALA A 99 12.06 -15.20 -2.78
N SER A 100 12.40 -13.94 -3.02
CA SER A 100 12.01 -12.81 -2.15
C SER A 100 10.50 -12.64 -2.08
N LEU A 101 9.81 -12.70 -3.21
CA LEU A 101 8.34 -12.66 -3.27
C LEU A 101 7.69 -13.85 -2.56
N ALA A 102 8.30 -15.04 -2.62
CA ALA A 102 7.81 -16.20 -1.86
C ALA A 102 7.87 -15.99 -0.34
N VAL A 103 8.97 -15.38 0.15
CA VAL A 103 9.11 -14.99 1.57
C VAL A 103 8.02 -14.01 2.00
N LEU A 104 7.76 -12.99 1.18
CA LEU A 104 6.72 -11.99 1.47
C LEU A 104 5.32 -12.62 1.49
N ARG A 105 5.00 -13.45 0.51
CA ARG A 105 3.70 -14.14 0.43
C ARG A 105 3.44 -14.99 1.68
N GLU A 106 4.43 -15.74 2.14
CA GLU A 106 4.31 -16.53 3.37
C GLU A 106 4.07 -15.64 4.60
N ALA A 107 4.79 -14.52 4.70
CA ALA A 107 4.64 -13.59 5.80
C ALA A 107 3.24 -12.95 5.84
N THR A 108 2.74 -12.45 4.71
CA THR A 108 1.41 -11.82 4.62
C THR A 108 0.28 -12.82 4.84
N GLU A 109 0.41 -14.06 4.36
CA GLU A 109 -0.53 -15.14 4.68
C GLU A 109 -0.55 -15.43 6.19
N LYS A 110 0.62 -15.52 6.84
CA LYS A 110 0.75 -15.75 8.28
C LYS A 110 0.09 -14.64 9.09
N ILE A 111 0.33 -13.37 8.72
CA ILE A 111 -0.29 -12.21 9.37
C ILE A 111 -1.80 -12.23 9.18
N SER A 112 -2.28 -12.41 7.96
CA SER A 112 -3.71 -12.45 7.65
C SER A 112 -4.43 -13.59 8.41
N ARG A 113 -3.83 -14.78 8.52
CA ARG A 113 -4.37 -15.92 9.29
C ARG A 113 -4.45 -15.65 10.79
N SER A 114 -3.67 -14.75 11.33
CA SER A 114 -3.77 -14.33 12.74
C SER A 114 -4.97 -13.41 13.02
N GLY A 115 -5.64 -12.93 11.98
CA GLY A 115 -6.72 -11.95 12.04
C GLY A 115 -6.23 -10.50 12.02
N ALA A 116 -4.91 -10.28 11.92
CA ALA A 116 -4.35 -8.94 11.79
C ALA A 116 -4.34 -8.47 10.32
N ILE A 117 -4.42 -7.16 10.14
CA ILE A 117 -4.24 -6.50 8.83
C ILE A 117 -2.73 -6.34 8.59
N PRO A 118 -2.14 -6.96 7.55
CA PRO A 118 -0.78 -6.67 7.15
C PRO A 118 -0.69 -5.26 6.55
N VAL A 119 0.30 -4.47 7.00
CA VAL A 119 0.71 -3.21 6.40
C VAL A 119 2.15 -3.36 5.93
N ILE A 120 2.34 -3.36 4.62
CA ILE A 120 3.63 -3.63 3.99
C ILE A 120 4.30 -2.30 3.62
N LEU A 121 5.48 -2.08 4.19
CA LEU A 121 6.34 -0.97 3.78
C LEU A 121 7.23 -1.49 2.65
N GLY A 122 6.94 -1.07 1.44
CA GLY A 122 7.54 -1.63 0.26
C GLY A 122 8.90 -1.07 -0.08
N GLY A 123 9.50 -1.84 -0.85
CA GLY A 123 10.34 -1.79 -1.96
C GLY A 123 9.62 -1.38 -3.24
N ASP A 124 10.02 -2.00 -4.34
CA ASP A 124 9.37 -1.78 -5.63
C ASP A 124 8.01 -2.49 -5.73
N HIS A 125 7.18 -2.11 -6.72
CA HIS A 125 5.80 -2.57 -6.82
C HIS A 125 5.65 -4.06 -7.19
N SER A 126 6.73 -4.79 -7.52
CA SER A 126 6.67 -6.23 -7.75
C SER A 126 6.12 -7.00 -6.55
N ILE A 127 6.22 -6.42 -5.34
CA ILE A 127 5.74 -7.01 -4.08
C ILE A 127 4.23 -7.25 -4.08
N ALA A 128 3.42 -6.44 -4.77
CA ALA A 128 1.97 -6.57 -4.79
C ALA A 128 1.50 -7.95 -5.27
N SER A 129 2.26 -8.59 -6.19
CA SER A 129 1.97 -9.95 -6.63
C SER A 129 2.08 -11.01 -5.53
N ALA A 130 2.82 -10.71 -4.47
CA ALA A 130 3.07 -11.65 -3.37
C ALA A 130 2.22 -11.35 -2.13
N ASP A 131 2.14 -10.08 -1.73
CA ASP A 131 1.42 -9.69 -0.52
C ASP A 131 -0.09 -9.89 -0.65
N VAL A 132 -0.69 -9.49 -1.77
CA VAL A 132 -2.09 -9.76 -2.07
C VAL A 132 -2.36 -11.26 -2.20
N ALA A 133 -1.45 -12.01 -2.86
CA ALA A 133 -1.60 -13.46 -2.98
C ALA A 133 -1.58 -14.17 -1.63
N GLY A 134 -0.74 -13.71 -0.68
CA GLY A 134 -0.70 -14.25 0.68
C GLY A 134 -2.02 -14.05 1.43
N ILE A 135 -2.62 -12.87 1.32
CA ILE A 135 -3.93 -12.58 1.91
C ILE A 135 -5.04 -13.40 1.23
N ALA A 136 -5.02 -13.49 -0.10
CA ALA A 136 -6.00 -14.28 -0.86
C ALA A 136 -5.87 -15.79 -0.62
N ASN A 137 -4.70 -16.31 -0.26
CA ASN A 137 -4.53 -17.68 0.20
C ASN A 137 -5.29 -17.98 1.51
N HIS A 138 -5.45 -16.97 2.36
CA HIS A 138 -6.22 -17.09 3.60
C HIS A 138 -7.72 -16.88 3.35
N LEU A 139 -8.11 -15.76 2.71
CA LEU A 139 -9.51 -15.37 2.54
C LEU A 139 -10.21 -16.12 1.40
N GLY A 140 -9.45 -16.60 0.44
CA GLY A 140 -9.95 -17.26 -0.78
C GLY A 140 -9.61 -16.45 -2.04
N ARG A 141 -9.23 -17.17 -3.11
CA ARG A 141 -8.96 -16.56 -4.41
C ARG A 141 -10.22 -15.88 -4.95
N GLY A 142 -10.06 -14.67 -5.49
CA GLY A 142 -11.16 -13.85 -6.00
C GLY A 142 -12.07 -13.25 -4.91
N LYS A 143 -11.69 -13.39 -3.62
CA LYS A 143 -12.40 -12.81 -2.47
C LYS A 143 -11.82 -11.49 -1.98
N VAL A 144 -10.65 -11.12 -2.47
CA VAL A 144 -10.01 -9.82 -2.22
C VAL A 144 -10.24 -8.94 -3.44
N SER A 145 -10.81 -7.77 -3.24
CA SER A 145 -10.83 -6.70 -4.23
C SER A 145 -9.63 -5.79 -4.05
N MET A 146 -9.27 -5.01 -5.06
CA MET A 146 -8.09 -4.19 -5.04
C MET A 146 -8.38 -2.75 -5.42
N ILE A 147 -7.82 -1.82 -4.65
CA ILE A 147 -7.69 -0.41 -5.00
C ILE A 147 -6.20 -0.13 -5.17
N HIS A 148 -5.83 0.34 -6.35
CA HIS A 148 -4.47 0.58 -6.78
C HIS A 148 -4.29 2.05 -7.15
N PHE A 149 -3.53 2.79 -6.36
CA PHE A 149 -3.09 4.15 -6.64
C PHE A 149 -1.73 4.10 -7.30
N ASP A 150 -1.62 4.61 -8.53
CA ASP A 150 -0.38 4.53 -9.31
C ASP A 150 -0.44 5.46 -10.54
N ALA A 151 0.70 5.97 -10.97
CA ALA A 151 0.84 6.58 -12.28
C ALA A 151 0.76 5.55 -13.41
N HIS A 152 1.15 4.29 -13.11
CA HIS A 152 1.32 3.19 -14.06
C HIS A 152 0.23 2.14 -13.85
N ALA A 153 -0.03 1.33 -14.88
CA ALA A 153 -1.05 0.29 -14.78
C ALA A 153 -0.54 -1.02 -14.15
N ASP A 154 0.75 -1.28 -14.24
CA ASP A 154 1.45 -2.47 -13.75
C ASP A 154 0.85 -3.80 -14.22
N THR A 155 0.27 -3.76 -15.43
CA THR A 155 -0.42 -4.86 -16.11
C THR A 155 0.33 -5.38 -17.33
N GLY A 156 1.65 -5.13 -17.41
CA GLY A 156 2.51 -5.63 -18.46
C GLY A 156 2.47 -7.16 -18.54
N GLU A 157 2.54 -7.69 -19.78
CA GLU A 157 2.69 -9.13 -19.99
C GLU A 157 4.04 -9.62 -19.50
N ASP A 158 5.07 -8.86 -19.80
CA ASP A 158 6.43 -9.01 -19.28
C ASP A 158 7.07 -7.63 -19.05
N GLN A 159 8.22 -7.63 -18.38
CA GLN A 159 9.11 -6.49 -18.25
C GLN A 159 10.48 -6.89 -18.79
N PHE A 160 10.79 -6.42 -20.03
CA PHE A 160 12.04 -6.76 -20.74
C PHE A 160 12.30 -8.28 -20.85
N GLY A 161 11.23 -9.06 -21.05
CA GLY A 161 11.28 -10.52 -21.15
C GLY A 161 11.18 -11.27 -19.82
N ALA A 162 11.08 -10.57 -18.68
CA ALA A 162 10.82 -11.17 -17.38
C ALA A 162 9.33 -11.10 -17.04
N LEU A 163 8.73 -12.20 -16.62
CA LEU A 163 7.31 -12.24 -16.21
C LEU A 163 7.07 -11.54 -14.88
N VAL A 164 8.12 -11.32 -14.10
CA VAL A 164 8.05 -10.72 -12.76
C VAL A 164 8.93 -9.48 -12.72
N GLY A 165 8.34 -8.37 -12.42
CA GLY A 165 8.96 -7.05 -12.26
C GLY A 165 7.92 -6.08 -11.74
N HIS A 166 8.30 -4.82 -11.47
CA HIS A 166 7.36 -3.86 -10.89
C HIS A 166 6.24 -3.43 -11.88
N GLY A 167 6.44 -3.56 -13.20
CA GLY A 167 5.41 -3.25 -14.21
C GLY A 167 4.43 -4.40 -14.53
N THR A 168 4.47 -5.53 -13.78
CA THR A 168 3.69 -6.73 -14.14
C THR A 168 2.81 -7.32 -13.03
N PRO A 169 2.88 -6.87 -11.75
CA PRO A 169 2.29 -7.59 -10.64
C PRO A 169 0.75 -7.68 -10.72
N MET A 170 0.09 -6.64 -11.22
CA MET A 170 -1.36 -6.59 -11.28
C MET A 170 -1.92 -7.59 -12.29
N ARG A 171 -1.20 -7.77 -13.41
CA ARG A 171 -1.55 -8.81 -14.36
C ARG A 171 -1.40 -10.22 -13.77
N ARG A 172 -0.31 -10.48 -13.05
CA ARG A 172 -0.09 -11.78 -12.37
C ARG A 172 -1.20 -12.09 -11.38
N LEU A 173 -1.63 -11.11 -10.56
CA LEU A 173 -2.72 -11.29 -9.61
C LEU A 173 -4.04 -11.70 -10.26
N ILE A 174 -4.35 -11.13 -11.42
CA ILE A 174 -5.59 -11.42 -12.15
C ILE A 174 -5.48 -12.77 -12.87
N GLU A 175 -4.39 -13.04 -13.62
CA GLU A 175 -4.20 -14.29 -14.34
C GLU A 175 -4.13 -15.51 -13.42
N ASP A 176 -3.53 -15.37 -12.23
CA ASP A 176 -3.47 -16.42 -11.22
C ASP A 176 -4.78 -16.54 -10.41
N GLY A 177 -5.76 -15.65 -10.65
CA GLY A 177 -7.07 -15.67 -10.02
C GLY A 177 -7.08 -15.25 -8.54
N TYR A 178 -6.05 -14.58 -8.06
CA TYR A 178 -6.03 -14.03 -6.69
C TYR A 178 -6.99 -12.87 -6.54
N VAL A 179 -7.05 -11.98 -7.56
CA VAL A 179 -7.97 -10.86 -7.65
C VAL A 179 -8.79 -10.98 -8.94
N ARG A 180 -10.06 -10.66 -8.90
CA ARG A 180 -10.90 -10.57 -10.08
C ARG A 180 -10.69 -9.23 -10.77
N GLY A 181 -10.55 -9.20 -12.08
CA GLY A 181 -10.40 -7.96 -12.82
C GLY A 181 -11.57 -7.00 -12.65
N ASP A 182 -12.83 -7.51 -12.59
CA ASP A 182 -14.03 -6.72 -12.32
C ASP A 182 -14.18 -6.22 -10.87
N ARG A 183 -13.20 -6.52 -10.01
CA ARG A 183 -13.06 -6.03 -8.63
C ARG A 183 -11.73 -5.30 -8.43
N PHE A 184 -11.14 -4.84 -9.53
CA PHE A 184 -9.87 -4.14 -9.57
C PHE A 184 -10.10 -2.68 -9.99
N LEU A 185 -9.81 -1.75 -9.09
CA LEU A 185 -9.90 -0.32 -9.30
C LEU A 185 -8.51 0.30 -9.38
N GLN A 186 -8.22 1.01 -10.47
CA GLN A 186 -6.99 1.80 -10.59
C GLN A 186 -7.30 3.30 -10.61
N LEU A 187 -6.46 4.08 -9.93
CA LEU A 187 -6.60 5.52 -9.76
C LEU A 187 -5.25 6.20 -9.97
N GLY A 188 -5.18 7.11 -10.94
CA GLY A 188 -3.99 7.95 -11.11
C GLY A 188 -3.24 7.76 -12.43
N LEU A 189 -3.67 6.83 -13.28
CA LEU A 189 -2.99 6.50 -14.54
C LEU A 189 -2.74 7.75 -15.39
N ARG A 190 -1.52 7.85 -15.94
CA ARG A 190 -1.12 8.95 -16.83
C ARG A 190 0.15 8.61 -17.61
N GLY A 191 0.63 9.54 -18.41
CA GLY A 191 1.85 9.36 -19.18
C GLY A 191 1.63 8.60 -20.49
N TYR A 192 2.57 7.74 -20.86
CA TYR A 192 2.68 7.15 -22.19
C TYR A 192 2.62 5.62 -22.21
N TRP A 193 2.40 5.00 -21.07
CA TRP A 193 2.23 3.55 -20.91
C TRP A 193 0.99 3.28 -20.04
N PRO A 194 0.23 2.21 -20.24
CA PRO A 194 0.49 1.09 -21.14
C PRO A 194 0.04 1.33 -22.59
N ASP A 195 0.44 0.44 -23.49
CA ASP A 195 0.04 0.47 -24.88
C ASP A 195 -1.41 -0.02 -25.09
N HIS A 196 -1.90 0.12 -26.33
CA HIS A 196 -3.28 -0.24 -26.66
C HIS A 196 -3.58 -1.76 -26.54
N VAL A 197 -2.58 -2.64 -26.62
CA VAL A 197 -2.76 -4.08 -26.44
C VAL A 197 -3.01 -4.39 -24.97
N THR A 198 -2.20 -3.81 -24.10
CA THR A 198 -2.36 -3.92 -22.64
C THR A 198 -3.68 -3.31 -22.18
N LEU A 199 -4.05 -2.14 -22.71
CA LEU A 199 -5.36 -1.53 -22.41
C LEU A 199 -6.54 -2.41 -22.86
N ALA A 200 -6.43 -3.08 -24.01
CA ALA A 200 -7.44 -4.03 -24.45
C ALA A 200 -7.56 -5.22 -23.50
N TRP A 201 -6.42 -5.78 -23.06
CA TRP A 201 -6.41 -6.83 -22.06
C TRP A 201 -7.07 -6.40 -20.75
N MET A 202 -6.74 -5.22 -20.22
CA MET A 202 -7.35 -4.67 -18.99
C MET A 202 -8.88 -4.55 -19.11
N ARG A 203 -9.36 -4.03 -20.24
CA ARG A 203 -10.80 -3.93 -20.54
C ARG A 203 -11.46 -5.32 -20.55
N ASP A 204 -10.82 -6.32 -21.20
CA ASP A 204 -11.34 -7.67 -21.33
C ASP A 204 -11.36 -8.41 -19.98
N GLN A 205 -10.54 -7.98 -19.01
CA GLN A 205 -10.62 -8.41 -17.59
C GLN A 205 -11.72 -7.70 -16.80
N GLY A 206 -12.35 -6.67 -17.35
CA GLY A 206 -13.38 -5.88 -16.67
C GLY A 206 -12.84 -4.88 -15.66
N MET A 207 -11.55 -4.53 -15.74
CA MET A 207 -10.93 -3.56 -14.82
C MET A 207 -11.56 -2.17 -14.98
N ARG A 208 -11.67 -1.44 -13.86
CA ARG A 208 -12.02 -0.02 -13.89
C ARG A 208 -10.78 0.81 -13.55
N SER A 209 -10.31 1.55 -14.54
CA SER A 209 -9.11 2.37 -14.43
C SER A 209 -9.46 3.83 -14.69
N TYR A 210 -9.08 4.71 -13.76
CA TYR A 210 -9.29 6.15 -13.86
C TYR A 210 -7.97 6.84 -14.13
N GLU A 211 -7.84 7.48 -15.28
CA GLU A 211 -6.71 8.35 -15.56
C GLU A 211 -6.85 9.70 -14.83
N MET A 212 -5.73 10.40 -14.65
CA MET A 212 -5.73 11.69 -13.95
C MET A 212 -6.62 12.74 -14.62
N THR A 213 -6.78 12.70 -15.96
CA THR A 213 -7.69 13.60 -16.69
C THR A 213 -9.14 13.39 -16.25
N GLU A 214 -9.59 12.13 -16.15
CA GLU A 214 -10.95 11.81 -15.69
C GLU A 214 -11.14 12.22 -14.22
N ILE A 215 -10.17 11.93 -13.35
CA ILE A 215 -10.20 12.31 -11.93
C ILE A 215 -10.27 13.83 -11.78
N HIS A 216 -9.47 14.57 -12.54
CA HIS A 216 -9.46 16.03 -12.51
C HIS A 216 -10.83 16.64 -12.92
N HIS A 217 -11.43 16.12 -13.98
CA HIS A 217 -12.70 16.66 -14.49
C HIS A 217 -13.92 16.27 -13.65
N ARG A 218 -13.93 15.07 -13.07
CA ARG A 218 -15.06 14.55 -12.28
C ARG A 218 -14.96 14.86 -10.79
N GLY A 219 -13.74 15.04 -10.31
CA GLY A 219 -13.41 15.09 -8.89
C GLY A 219 -13.26 13.71 -8.26
N LEU A 220 -12.24 13.57 -7.43
CA LEU A 220 -11.87 12.30 -6.77
C LEU A 220 -13.04 11.71 -5.94
N THR A 221 -13.79 12.55 -5.25
CA THR A 221 -14.98 12.13 -4.45
C THR A 221 -15.99 11.37 -5.30
N ALA A 222 -16.36 11.91 -6.47
CA ALA A 222 -17.34 11.26 -7.35
C ALA A 222 -16.83 9.93 -7.93
N VAL A 223 -15.53 9.85 -8.20
CA VAL A 223 -14.88 8.62 -8.66
C VAL A 223 -14.91 7.52 -7.58
N LEU A 224 -14.62 7.86 -6.34
CA LEU A 224 -14.68 6.92 -5.21
C LEU A 224 -16.13 6.48 -4.92
N ASP A 225 -17.11 7.41 -4.94
CA ASP A 225 -18.53 7.10 -4.73
C ASP A 225 -19.04 6.04 -5.72
N GLU A 226 -18.69 6.18 -7.00
CA GLU A 226 -19.09 5.24 -8.04
C GLU A 226 -18.48 3.84 -7.82
N SER A 227 -17.26 3.77 -7.27
CA SER A 227 -16.46 2.54 -7.26
C SER A 227 -16.73 1.65 -6.04
N PHE A 228 -17.10 2.20 -4.89
CA PHE A 228 -17.13 1.48 -3.62
C PHE A 228 -18.13 0.32 -3.59
N ALA A 229 -19.30 0.48 -4.18
CA ALA A 229 -20.31 -0.57 -4.24
C ALA A 229 -19.82 -1.80 -5.01
N THR A 230 -19.09 -1.58 -6.11
CA THR A 230 -18.53 -2.65 -6.94
C THR A 230 -17.46 -3.43 -6.22
N LEU A 231 -16.59 -2.76 -5.45
CA LEU A 231 -15.47 -3.39 -4.75
C LEU A 231 -15.90 -4.34 -3.63
N THR A 232 -17.05 -4.13 -3.02
CA THR A 232 -17.54 -4.97 -1.92
C THR A 232 -18.45 -6.10 -2.38
N ASP A 233 -18.91 -6.11 -3.63
CA ASP A 233 -19.80 -7.13 -4.15
C ASP A 233 -19.09 -8.49 -4.36
N GLY A 234 -19.41 -9.46 -3.52
CA GLY A 234 -18.87 -10.82 -3.55
C GLY A 234 -17.43 -10.95 -3.07
N CYS A 235 -16.84 -9.89 -2.47
CA CYS A 235 -15.53 -9.88 -1.84
C CYS A 235 -15.63 -9.78 -0.32
N ASP A 236 -14.66 -10.37 0.37
CA ASP A 236 -14.58 -10.39 1.83
C ASP A 236 -13.78 -9.19 2.38
N GLY A 237 -13.01 -8.52 1.52
CA GLY A 237 -12.26 -7.33 1.88
C GLY A 237 -11.54 -6.68 0.70
N VAL A 238 -11.00 -5.50 0.99
CA VAL A 238 -10.30 -4.65 0.03
C VAL A 238 -8.82 -4.57 0.38
N PHE A 239 -7.95 -4.85 -0.57
CA PHE A 239 -6.53 -4.52 -0.48
C PHE A 239 -6.30 -3.12 -1.05
N LEU A 240 -5.56 -2.29 -0.31
CA LEU A 240 -5.19 -0.94 -0.71
C LEU A 240 -3.70 -0.90 -1.05
N SER A 241 -3.37 -0.78 -2.32
CA SER A 241 -2.01 -0.59 -2.81
C SER A 241 -1.78 0.86 -3.17
N VAL A 242 -0.70 1.43 -2.64
CA VAL A 242 -0.33 2.83 -2.86
C VAL A 242 1.09 2.90 -3.38
N ASP A 243 1.21 3.04 -4.70
CA ASP A 243 2.45 3.51 -5.29
C ASP A 243 2.58 5.02 -5.03
N ILE A 244 3.70 5.42 -4.46
CA ILE A 244 3.89 6.82 -4.09
C ILE A 244 3.99 7.74 -5.33
N ASP A 245 4.30 7.19 -6.51
CA ASP A 245 4.41 7.94 -7.75
C ASP A 245 3.05 8.34 -8.35
N VAL A 246 1.93 7.86 -7.76
CA VAL A 246 0.59 8.43 -8.04
C VAL A 246 0.57 9.94 -7.77
N VAL A 247 1.37 10.40 -6.81
CA VAL A 247 1.53 11.80 -6.46
C VAL A 247 2.45 12.49 -7.47
N ASP A 248 2.14 13.76 -7.76
CA ASP A 248 2.98 14.58 -8.61
C ASP A 248 4.41 14.66 -8.09
N PRO A 249 5.44 14.49 -8.94
CA PRO A 249 6.85 14.53 -8.50
C PRO A 249 7.28 15.87 -7.90
N GLY A 250 6.51 16.94 -8.06
CA GLY A 250 6.71 18.19 -7.33
C GLY A 250 6.43 18.08 -5.82
N MET A 251 5.70 17.04 -5.38
CA MET A 251 5.35 16.76 -3.98
C MET A 251 5.94 15.44 -3.47
N ALA A 252 6.24 14.49 -4.36
CA ALA A 252 6.84 13.20 -4.04
C ALA A 252 7.92 12.83 -5.06
N PRO A 253 9.10 13.49 -5.04
CA PRO A 253 10.16 13.23 -5.99
C PRO A 253 10.91 11.91 -5.75
N GLY A 254 10.83 11.34 -4.54
CA GLY A 254 11.60 10.18 -4.10
C GLY A 254 11.02 8.86 -4.59
N THR A 255 10.98 8.67 -5.90
CA THR A 255 10.52 7.44 -6.56
C THR A 255 11.35 7.07 -7.77
N GLY A 256 11.22 5.81 -8.21
CA GLY A 256 12.00 5.25 -9.32
C GLY A 256 11.52 5.70 -10.70
N THR A 257 10.24 5.85 -10.90
CA THR A 257 9.57 6.13 -12.18
C THR A 257 8.58 7.29 -12.06
N PRO A 258 9.05 8.52 -11.74
CA PRO A 258 8.15 9.66 -11.55
C PRO A 258 7.50 10.08 -12.86
N GLU A 259 6.19 10.34 -12.83
CA GLU A 259 5.41 10.84 -13.96
C GLU A 259 4.71 12.15 -13.58
N PRO A 260 4.87 13.26 -14.33
CA PRO A 260 4.22 14.55 -14.04
C PRO A 260 2.69 14.50 -14.16
N GLY A 261 2.01 15.45 -13.51
CA GLY A 261 0.56 15.59 -13.58
C GLY A 261 -0.23 14.66 -12.67
N GLY A 262 0.40 14.25 -11.55
CA GLY A 262 -0.17 13.36 -10.56
C GLY A 262 -1.14 14.01 -9.57
N MET A 263 -1.59 13.22 -8.60
CA MET A 263 -2.38 13.70 -7.48
C MET A 263 -1.56 14.65 -6.60
N THR A 264 -2.24 15.54 -5.92
CA THR A 264 -1.64 16.24 -4.79
C THR A 264 -1.52 15.29 -3.59
N SER A 265 -0.57 15.54 -2.69
CA SER A 265 -0.44 14.79 -1.43
C SER A 265 -1.74 14.82 -0.61
N ARG A 266 -2.49 15.92 -0.65
CA ARG A 266 -3.76 16.07 0.04
C ARG A 266 -4.84 15.15 -0.56
N GLU A 267 -4.96 15.09 -1.87
CA GLU A 267 -5.93 14.19 -2.54
C GLU A 267 -5.67 12.74 -2.18
N LEU A 268 -4.42 12.29 -2.20
CA LEU A 268 -4.06 10.93 -1.79
C LEU A 268 -4.45 10.66 -0.33
N LEU A 269 -4.06 11.53 0.61
CA LEU A 269 -4.36 11.32 2.04
C LEU A 269 -5.87 11.32 2.31
N GLU A 270 -6.65 12.19 1.67
CA GLU A 270 -8.11 12.22 1.80
C GLU A 270 -8.75 10.95 1.20
N ALA A 271 -8.24 10.44 0.07
CA ALA A 271 -8.73 9.20 -0.53
C ALA A 271 -8.45 7.99 0.38
N VAL A 272 -7.21 7.85 0.88
CA VAL A 272 -6.82 6.78 1.82
C VAL A 272 -7.69 6.80 3.07
N ARG A 273 -7.86 7.98 3.67
CA ARG A 273 -8.76 8.16 4.83
C ARG A 273 -10.16 7.66 4.54
N ARG A 274 -10.73 8.07 3.42
CA ARG A 274 -12.08 7.74 3.04
C ARG A 274 -12.25 6.24 2.77
N ILE A 275 -11.32 5.64 2.03
CA ILE A 275 -11.30 4.20 1.75
C ILE A 275 -11.29 3.41 3.07
N CYS A 276 -10.40 3.73 3.99
CA CYS A 276 -10.26 3.02 5.26
C CYS A 276 -11.41 3.28 6.25
N LEU A 277 -12.12 4.41 6.13
CA LEU A 277 -13.35 4.67 6.89
C LEU A 277 -14.55 3.86 6.39
N GLU A 278 -14.67 3.70 5.07
CA GLU A 278 -15.89 3.19 4.43
C GLU A 278 -15.78 1.71 4.05
N LEU A 279 -14.58 1.20 3.71
CA LEU A 279 -14.39 -0.16 3.20
C LEU A 279 -13.70 -1.10 4.19
N PRO A 280 -13.98 -2.41 4.12
CA PRO A 280 -13.32 -3.43 4.94
C PRO A 280 -11.91 -3.73 4.43
N VAL A 281 -10.95 -2.86 4.77
CA VAL A 281 -9.55 -3.05 4.36
C VAL A 281 -8.94 -4.25 5.07
N VAL A 282 -8.33 -5.17 4.30
CA VAL A 282 -7.72 -6.43 4.76
C VAL A 282 -6.21 -6.49 4.54
N GLY A 283 -5.64 -5.51 3.88
CA GLY A 283 -4.20 -5.35 3.67
C GLY A 283 -3.89 -4.01 3.03
N ILE A 284 -2.69 -3.51 3.25
CA ILE A 284 -2.20 -2.23 2.71
C ILE A 284 -0.74 -2.42 2.33
N ASP A 285 -0.34 -1.92 1.18
CA ASP A 285 1.06 -1.64 0.89
C ASP A 285 1.30 -0.15 0.57
N VAL A 286 2.53 0.30 0.80
CA VAL A 286 3.04 1.60 0.34
C VAL A 286 4.38 1.35 -0.29
N VAL A 287 4.48 1.57 -1.59
CA VAL A 287 5.59 1.11 -2.45
C VAL A 287 6.28 2.25 -3.21
N GLU A 288 7.39 1.92 -3.86
CA GLU A 288 8.21 2.77 -4.73
C GLU A 288 8.82 4.01 -4.04
N VAL A 289 8.83 4.05 -2.71
CA VAL A 289 9.57 5.11 -1.99
C VAL A 289 11.05 4.87 -2.10
N ALA A 290 11.73 5.72 -2.86
CA ALA A 290 13.16 5.63 -3.18
C ALA A 290 13.94 6.82 -2.59
N PRO A 291 14.42 6.73 -1.34
CA PRO A 291 15.10 7.83 -0.63
C PRO A 291 16.27 8.45 -1.37
N PRO A 292 17.07 7.72 -2.20
CA PRO A 292 18.15 8.35 -2.96
C PRO A 292 17.72 9.47 -3.91
N PHE A 293 16.43 9.52 -4.27
CA PHE A 293 15.85 10.54 -5.17
C PHE A 293 14.96 11.53 -4.42
N ASP A 294 14.79 11.35 -3.10
CA ASP A 294 13.96 12.24 -2.29
C ASP A 294 14.67 13.57 -2.00
N SER A 295 13.88 14.57 -1.66
CA SER A 295 14.36 15.91 -1.29
C SER A 295 13.82 16.25 0.10
N ALA A 296 14.72 16.40 1.06
CA ALA A 296 14.37 16.70 2.45
C ALA A 296 13.33 15.71 3.05
N ASP A 297 13.40 14.44 2.65
CA ASP A 297 12.55 13.34 3.11
C ASP A 297 11.03 13.55 2.87
N ILE A 298 10.64 14.46 1.97
CA ILE A 298 9.22 14.82 1.79
C ILE A 298 8.39 13.64 1.27
N THR A 299 8.96 12.76 0.44
CA THR A 299 8.29 11.55 -0.05
C THR A 299 8.15 10.52 1.06
N ALA A 300 9.22 10.27 1.83
CA ALA A 300 9.20 9.35 2.95
C ALA A 300 8.21 9.80 4.04
N ILE A 301 8.16 11.11 4.33
CA ILE A 301 7.17 11.70 5.25
C ILE A 301 5.74 11.50 4.73
N LEU A 302 5.49 11.73 3.44
CA LEU A 302 4.17 11.50 2.85
C LEU A 302 3.76 10.04 2.97
N ALA A 303 4.64 9.10 2.63
CA ALA A 303 4.37 7.67 2.75
C ALA A 303 4.07 7.25 4.21
N ASN A 304 4.82 7.78 5.18
CA ASN A 304 4.51 7.62 6.61
C ASN A 304 3.11 8.13 6.94
N ARG A 305 2.69 9.29 6.39
CA ARG A 305 1.35 9.85 6.59
C ARG A 305 0.27 9.00 5.94
N VAL A 306 0.51 8.37 4.80
CA VAL A 306 -0.41 7.40 4.19
C VAL A 306 -0.71 6.25 5.18
N VAL A 307 0.31 5.68 5.80
CA VAL A 307 0.13 4.63 6.82
C VAL A 307 -0.67 5.16 8.01
N LEU A 308 -0.33 6.33 8.54
CA LEU A 308 -1.04 6.93 9.68
C LEU A 308 -2.49 7.30 9.39
N GLU A 309 -2.79 7.81 8.20
CA GLU A 309 -4.16 8.07 7.74
C GLU A 309 -4.98 6.77 7.72
N ALA A 310 -4.41 5.71 7.14
CA ALA A 310 -5.07 4.42 7.08
C ALA A 310 -5.35 3.85 8.47
N LEU A 311 -4.34 3.81 9.36
CA LEU A 311 -4.50 3.29 10.72
C LEU A 311 -5.52 4.10 11.53
N SER A 312 -5.47 5.43 11.44
CA SER A 312 -6.41 6.30 12.15
C SER A 312 -7.84 6.14 11.65
N ALA A 313 -8.03 5.97 10.33
CA ALA A 313 -9.32 5.74 9.72
C ALA A 313 -9.89 4.35 10.09
N ILE A 314 -9.06 3.30 10.07
CA ILE A 314 -9.44 1.95 10.52
C ILE A 314 -9.86 1.98 12.00
N ALA A 315 -9.09 2.65 12.87
CA ALA A 315 -9.44 2.82 14.28
C ALA A 315 -10.79 3.53 14.43
N LYS A 316 -10.99 4.63 13.70
CA LYS A 316 -12.24 5.40 13.71
C LYS A 316 -13.44 4.56 13.29
N ARG A 317 -13.29 3.78 12.19
CA ARG A 317 -14.32 2.88 11.69
C ARG A 317 -14.68 1.79 12.72
N ARG A 318 -13.68 1.16 13.35
CA ARG A 318 -13.89 0.12 14.37
C ARG A 318 -14.60 0.64 15.62
N ASN A 319 -14.31 1.87 16.01
CA ASN A 319 -14.95 2.52 17.17
C ASN A 319 -16.38 3.00 16.87
N GLY A 320 -16.89 2.85 15.63
CA GLY A 320 -18.25 3.21 15.25
C GLY A 320 -18.56 4.70 15.32
N SER A 321 -17.54 5.55 15.43
CA SER A 321 -17.73 7.00 15.56
C SER A 321 -17.79 7.69 14.19
N THR A 322 -18.68 8.67 14.07
CA THR A 322 -18.89 9.42 12.84
C THR A 322 -17.76 10.42 12.57
N TYR A 323 -17.55 10.73 11.32
CA TYR A 323 -16.64 11.78 10.85
C TYR A 323 -17.37 12.65 9.82
N SER A 324 -17.27 13.96 9.98
CA SER A 324 -17.74 14.93 8.98
C SER A 324 -16.60 15.86 8.59
N PRO A 325 -16.21 15.89 7.29
CA PRO A 325 -15.12 16.74 6.83
C PRO A 325 -15.44 18.24 6.93
N THR A 326 -16.73 18.59 7.01
CA THR A 326 -17.20 19.99 7.06
C THR A 326 -17.44 20.50 8.47
N GLN A 327 -17.36 19.64 9.50
CA GLN A 327 -17.53 20.07 10.88
C GLN A 327 -16.31 20.87 11.35
N ASN A 328 -16.56 21.98 12.06
CA ASN A 328 -15.50 22.77 12.69
C ASN A 328 -14.65 21.88 13.61
N ILE A 329 -13.35 22.01 13.49
CA ILE A 329 -12.38 21.20 14.24
C ILE A 329 -12.50 21.38 15.77
N LEU A 330 -12.94 22.55 16.24
CA LEU A 330 -13.12 22.82 17.66
C LEU A 330 -14.40 22.22 18.24
N ASP A 331 -15.33 21.80 17.38
CA ASP A 331 -16.64 21.25 17.76
C ASP A 331 -16.69 19.71 17.60
N ARG A 332 -15.55 19.07 17.33
CA ARG A 332 -15.39 17.62 17.15
C ARG A 332 -15.05 16.91 18.45
#